data_09426f9739456eafae5037ba9c5ec8df
#
_entry.id   09426f9739456eafae5037ba9c5ec8df
#
_cell.length_a   1.000
_cell.length_b   1.000
_cell.length_c   1.000
_cell.angle_alpha   90.00
_cell.angle_beta   90.00
_cell.angle_gamma   90.00
#
_symmetry.space_group_name_H-M   'P 1'
#
loop_
_entity.id
_entity.type
_entity.pdbx_description
1 polymer ?
#
loop_
_entity_poly.entity_id
_entity_poly.type
_entity_poly.pdbx_seq_one_letter_code
_entity_poly.pdbx_strand_id
1 'polypeptide(L)'
;MRNFADEYSDFMKTHSYKAVNVSGRDFEVIDSGKGGQTIVFLNGMDMPQAWIKYMSAFENNYRVIMMKYPAEVFKNNEMAELLHGLFDKLHVTLPILCGISDGGILGQLYAKKYKVGGLIMMSTVTVDSSYVAAMKNKRFLLPLIKLNIKRVKSEKLKEMLVNAVKKHFRNETGEEKAYAVSFLEFIVQEESYRYSYLRAMSSTGDILYGMDRFAKSDFSYLNGKVLVLIPENDMFDKADSQKLVDIFTNPIVKECYGGHLGMVMRADLYIKEIEKFLSEKF
;
A
#
# COMPACT_ATOMS: atom_id res chain seq x y z
N MET A 1 -13.76 -14.01 -15.82
CA MET A 1 -12.97 -13.82 -14.59
C MET A 1 -13.94 -13.76 -13.41
N ARG A 2 -13.57 -14.33 -12.26
CA ARG A 2 -14.42 -14.32 -11.06
C ARG A 2 -14.56 -12.89 -10.51
N ASN A 3 -15.71 -12.55 -9.90
CA ASN A 3 -15.94 -11.25 -9.26
C ASN A 3 -15.05 -11.14 -7.99
N PHE A 4 -14.53 -9.95 -7.69
CA PHE A 4 -13.68 -9.73 -6.52
C PHE A 4 -14.41 -10.04 -5.20
N ALA A 5 -15.71 -9.70 -5.08
CA ALA A 5 -16.48 -10.00 -3.88
C ALA A 5 -16.56 -11.49 -3.55
N ASP A 6 -16.67 -12.34 -4.58
CA ASP A 6 -16.68 -13.79 -4.40
C ASP A 6 -15.31 -14.32 -3.96
N GLU A 7 -14.22 -13.80 -4.53
CA GLU A 7 -12.85 -14.15 -4.12
C GLU A 7 -12.58 -13.74 -2.68
N TYR A 8 -12.99 -12.52 -2.30
CA TYR A 8 -12.83 -12.04 -0.93
C TYR A 8 -13.66 -12.87 0.07
N SER A 9 -14.91 -13.20 -0.30
CA SER A 9 -15.76 -14.08 0.52
C SER A 9 -15.12 -15.44 0.76
N ASP A 10 -14.52 -16.04 -0.27
CA ASP A 10 -13.83 -17.33 -0.14
C ASP A 10 -12.57 -17.21 0.73
N PHE A 11 -11.79 -16.16 0.56
CA PHE A 11 -10.62 -15.87 1.40
C PHE A 11 -11.01 -15.77 2.87
N MET A 12 -12.11 -15.08 3.18
CA MET A 12 -12.58 -14.88 4.55
C MET A 12 -13.19 -16.13 5.21
N LYS A 13 -13.39 -17.24 4.47
CA LYS A 13 -13.77 -18.53 5.07
C LYS A 13 -12.65 -19.17 5.88
N THR A 14 -11.40 -18.88 5.50
CA THR A 14 -10.19 -19.45 6.14
C THR A 14 -9.39 -18.41 6.92
N HIS A 15 -9.66 -17.11 6.73
CA HIS A 15 -8.96 -16.01 7.35
C HIS A 15 -9.90 -15.13 8.15
N SER A 16 -9.42 -14.60 9.26
CA SER A 16 -10.22 -13.69 10.09
C SER A 16 -9.35 -12.58 10.68
N TYR A 17 -9.91 -11.39 10.72
CA TYR A 17 -9.28 -10.27 11.41
C TYR A 17 -9.35 -10.46 12.93
N LYS A 18 -8.25 -10.12 13.60
CA LYS A 18 -8.17 -10.05 15.06
C LYS A 18 -7.77 -8.63 15.45
N ALA A 19 -8.46 -8.06 16.43
CA ALA A 19 -8.12 -6.74 16.94
C ALA A 19 -6.84 -6.81 17.77
N VAL A 20 -5.92 -5.89 17.51
CA VAL A 20 -4.69 -5.70 18.28
C VAL A 20 -4.61 -4.24 18.69
N ASN A 21 -4.78 -3.96 19.99
CA ASN A 21 -4.69 -2.60 20.51
C ASN A 21 -3.24 -2.17 20.68
N VAL A 22 -2.88 -1.02 20.10
CA VAL A 22 -1.57 -0.38 20.26
C VAL A 22 -1.78 1.04 20.72
N SER A 23 -1.38 1.35 21.95
CA SER A 23 -1.48 2.71 22.54
C SER A 23 -2.90 3.31 22.42
N GLY A 24 -3.93 2.49 22.66
CA GLY A 24 -5.33 2.92 22.58
C GLY A 24 -5.91 3.00 21.16
N ARG A 25 -5.21 2.49 20.16
CA ARG A 25 -5.65 2.39 18.77
C ARG A 25 -5.74 0.92 18.35
N ASP A 26 -6.83 0.54 17.71
CA ASP A 26 -7.07 -0.84 17.29
C ASP A 26 -6.71 -1.04 15.82
N PHE A 27 -5.78 -1.97 15.59
CA PHE A 27 -5.55 -2.57 14.29
C PHE A 27 -6.41 -3.82 14.16
N GLU A 28 -7.01 -4.05 13.00
CA GLU A 28 -7.58 -5.35 12.65
C GLU A 28 -6.54 -6.10 11.79
N VAL A 29 -6.02 -7.21 12.31
CA VAL A 29 -4.87 -7.91 11.72
C VAL A 29 -5.26 -9.32 11.30
N ILE A 30 -4.86 -9.74 10.10
CA ILE A 30 -4.75 -11.14 9.70
C ILE A 30 -3.27 -11.49 9.72
N ASP A 31 -2.90 -12.50 10.51
CA ASP A 31 -1.53 -12.99 10.68
C ASP A 31 -1.53 -14.49 10.42
N SER A 32 -0.79 -14.95 9.42
CA SER A 32 -0.69 -16.38 9.11
C SER A 32 0.00 -17.19 10.21
N GLY A 33 0.79 -16.56 11.07
CA GLY A 33 1.46 -17.16 12.21
C GLY A 33 2.56 -18.17 11.88
N LYS A 34 2.86 -18.41 10.61
CA LYS A 34 3.82 -19.40 10.13
C LYS A 34 4.98 -18.76 9.38
N GLY A 35 6.13 -19.42 9.38
CA GLY A 35 7.32 -19.00 8.63
C GLY A 35 8.37 -18.28 9.50
N GLY A 36 9.63 -18.33 9.06
CA GLY A 36 10.76 -17.69 9.75
C GLY A 36 10.90 -16.21 9.42
N GLN A 37 10.71 -15.84 8.15
CA GLN A 37 10.75 -14.46 7.68
C GLN A 37 9.33 -13.88 7.59
N THR A 38 9.13 -12.66 8.08
CA THR A 38 7.81 -12.00 8.06
C THR A 38 7.70 -11.00 6.93
N ILE A 39 6.64 -11.13 6.13
CA ILE A 39 6.22 -10.15 5.13
C ILE A 39 5.04 -9.36 5.70
N VAL A 40 5.11 -8.04 5.65
CA VAL A 40 4.03 -7.16 6.12
C VAL A 40 3.53 -6.31 4.96
N PHE A 41 2.25 -6.40 4.67
CA PHE A 41 1.62 -5.62 3.61
C PHE A 41 1.14 -4.27 4.13
N LEU A 42 1.60 -3.19 3.47
CA LEU A 42 1.23 -1.81 3.76
C LEU A 42 0.28 -1.28 2.67
N ASN A 43 -0.91 -0.89 3.11
CA ASN A 43 -2.03 -0.59 2.23
C ASN A 43 -1.87 0.76 1.51
N GLY A 44 -2.20 0.79 0.23
CA GLY A 44 -2.55 2.02 -0.47
C GLY A 44 -4.00 2.40 -0.15
N MET A 45 -4.25 3.67 0.19
CA MET A 45 -5.57 4.17 0.62
C MET A 45 -6.28 3.28 1.65
N ASP A 46 -5.51 2.57 2.48
CA ASP A 46 -6.01 1.62 3.47
C ASP A 46 -6.97 0.55 2.87
N MET A 47 -6.59 -0.02 1.74
CA MET A 47 -7.32 -1.07 1.05
C MET A 47 -6.63 -2.44 1.27
N PRO A 48 -6.74 -3.06 2.46
CA PRO A 48 -6.08 -4.33 2.74
C PRO A 48 -6.58 -5.47 1.84
N GLN A 49 -7.79 -5.36 1.32
CA GLN A 49 -8.39 -6.36 0.44
C GLN A 49 -7.58 -6.59 -0.85
N ALA A 50 -6.78 -5.62 -1.27
CA ALA A 50 -5.88 -5.76 -2.41
C ALA A 50 -4.83 -6.87 -2.22
N TRP A 51 -4.57 -7.28 -0.98
CA TRP A 51 -3.51 -8.21 -0.60
C TRP A 51 -3.95 -9.67 -0.49
N ILE A 52 -5.24 -10.02 -0.65
CA ILE A 52 -5.72 -11.39 -0.41
C ILE A 52 -5.00 -12.45 -1.25
N LYS A 53 -4.74 -12.16 -2.54
CA LYS A 53 -4.00 -13.08 -3.42
C LYS A 53 -2.54 -13.24 -3.02
N TYR A 54 -1.92 -12.16 -2.55
CA TYR A 54 -0.53 -12.17 -2.06
C TYR A 54 -0.40 -12.93 -0.75
N MET A 55 -1.34 -12.73 0.18
CA MET A 55 -1.36 -13.49 1.41
C MET A 55 -1.46 -14.99 1.12
N SER A 56 -2.43 -15.41 0.30
CA SER A 56 -2.60 -16.82 -0.08
C SER A 56 -1.38 -17.40 -0.82
N ALA A 57 -0.64 -16.58 -1.57
CA ALA A 57 0.56 -17.04 -2.28
C ALA A 57 1.76 -17.25 -1.33
N PHE A 58 1.91 -16.40 -0.32
CA PHE A 58 3.11 -16.41 0.53
C PHE A 58 2.96 -17.11 1.88
N GLU A 59 1.76 -17.27 2.41
CA GLU A 59 1.51 -17.76 3.79
C GLU A 59 1.98 -19.18 4.09
N ASN A 60 2.23 -20.00 3.06
CA ASN A 60 2.76 -21.35 3.25
C ASN A 60 4.27 -21.34 3.55
N ASN A 61 5.00 -20.33 3.07
CA ASN A 61 6.47 -20.27 3.17
C ASN A 61 6.96 -19.15 4.09
N TYR A 62 6.13 -18.12 4.30
CA TYR A 62 6.45 -16.93 5.09
C TYR A 62 5.38 -16.69 6.14
N ARG A 63 5.74 -16.01 7.23
CA ARG A 63 4.73 -15.38 8.06
C ARG A 63 4.25 -14.13 7.33
N VAL A 64 2.95 -14.04 7.07
CA VAL A 64 2.36 -12.92 6.32
C VAL A 64 1.39 -12.17 7.21
N ILE A 65 1.52 -10.84 7.22
CA ILE A 65 0.66 -9.96 7.99
C ILE A 65 0.02 -8.95 7.03
N MET A 66 -1.31 -8.90 7.04
CA MET A 66 -2.10 -7.83 6.44
C MET A 66 -3.01 -7.22 7.50
N MET A 67 -3.36 -5.93 7.35
CA MET A 67 -4.08 -5.22 8.39
C MET A 67 -4.95 -4.11 7.86
N LYS A 68 -6.03 -3.79 8.60
CA LYS A 68 -6.71 -2.51 8.51
C LYS A 68 -6.08 -1.57 9.53
N TYR A 69 -5.86 -0.33 9.12
CA TYR A 69 -5.30 0.69 9.99
C TYR A 69 -6.36 1.31 10.91
N PRO A 70 -5.98 1.85 12.08
CA PRO A 70 -6.89 2.64 12.90
C PRO A 70 -7.44 3.84 12.12
N ALA A 71 -8.76 3.98 12.07
CA ALA A 71 -9.43 4.96 11.20
C ALA A 71 -9.11 6.42 11.55
N GLU A 72 -8.78 6.71 12.81
CA GLU A 72 -8.51 8.07 13.30
C GLU A 72 -7.06 8.54 13.08
N VAL A 73 -6.18 7.64 12.61
CA VAL A 73 -4.76 7.97 12.41
C VAL A 73 -4.56 8.48 11.00
N PHE A 74 -4.31 9.79 10.88
CA PHE A 74 -4.17 10.47 9.60
C PHE A 74 -2.73 10.84 9.24
N LYS A 75 -1.79 10.71 10.19
CA LYS A 75 -0.40 11.11 10.01
C LYS A 75 0.49 9.90 9.81
N ASN A 76 1.32 9.92 8.77
CA ASN A 76 2.23 8.83 8.47
C ASN A 76 3.28 8.60 9.58
N ASN A 77 3.78 9.65 10.20
CA ASN A 77 4.72 9.51 11.33
C ASN A 77 4.08 8.81 12.51
N GLU A 78 2.84 9.21 12.90
CA GLU A 78 2.08 8.55 13.94
C GLU A 78 1.80 7.08 13.59
N MET A 79 1.45 6.81 12.33
CA MET A 79 1.24 5.45 11.86
C MET A 79 2.51 4.60 11.92
N ALA A 80 3.67 5.15 11.57
CA ALA A 80 4.94 4.43 11.68
C ALA A 80 5.29 4.06 13.13
N GLU A 81 5.00 4.95 14.10
CA GLU A 81 5.15 4.65 15.53
C GLU A 81 4.21 3.52 15.98
N LEU A 82 2.94 3.61 15.58
CA LEU A 82 1.95 2.60 15.92
C LEU A 82 2.27 1.24 15.27
N LEU A 83 2.77 1.23 14.03
CA LEU A 83 3.25 0.01 13.37
C LEU A 83 4.43 -0.61 14.13
N HIS A 84 5.34 0.23 14.66
CA HIS A 84 6.43 -0.29 15.49
C HIS A 84 5.91 -0.97 16.74
N GLY A 85 5.00 -0.32 17.47
CA GLY A 85 4.33 -0.93 18.63
C GLY A 85 3.50 -2.18 18.28
N LEU A 86 2.90 -2.23 17.08
CA LEU A 86 2.21 -3.43 16.59
C LEU A 86 3.19 -4.58 16.37
N PHE A 87 4.33 -4.30 15.72
CA PHE A 87 5.35 -5.32 15.45
C PHE A 87 5.97 -5.86 16.74
N ASP A 88 6.18 -5.00 17.74
CA ASP A 88 6.62 -5.45 19.07
C ASP A 88 5.61 -6.42 19.70
N LYS A 89 4.32 -6.08 19.67
CA LYS A 89 3.26 -6.94 20.21
C LYS A 89 3.10 -8.26 19.47
N LEU A 90 3.35 -8.26 18.17
CA LEU A 90 3.30 -9.45 17.33
C LEU A 90 4.64 -10.20 17.28
N HIS A 91 5.66 -9.74 18.01
CA HIS A 91 7.02 -10.30 17.99
C HIS A 91 7.59 -10.41 16.56
N VAL A 92 7.40 -9.34 15.76
CA VAL A 92 7.93 -9.22 14.41
C VAL A 92 9.26 -8.48 14.47
N THR A 93 10.32 -9.15 14.03
CA THR A 93 11.66 -8.56 13.93
C THR A 93 12.11 -8.50 12.49
N LEU A 94 12.70 -7.37 12.09
CA LEU A 94 13.23 -7.16 10.73
C LEU A 94 12.25 -7.58 9.62
N PRO A 95 11.00 -7.07 9.59
CA PRO A 95 10.03 -7.46 8.57
C PRO A 95 10.50 -7.07 7.17
N ILE A 96 10.05 -7.80 6.15
CA ILE A 96 10.05 -7.33 4.77
C ILE A 96 8.75 -6.53 4.60
N LEU A 97 8.86 -5.22 4.39
CA LEU A 97 7.69 -4.38 4.16
C LEU A 97 7.36 -4.34 2.66
N CYS A 98 6.14 -4.69 2.33
CA CYS A 98 5.62 -4.65 0.97
C CYS A 98 4.53 -3.59 0.89
N GLY A 99 4.79 -2.45 0.25
CA GLY A 99 3.89 -1.30 0.24
C GLY A 99 3.49 -0.86 -1.15
N ILE A 100 2.20 -0.52 -1.31
CA ILE A 100 1.65 0.07 -2.53
C ILE A 100 1.24 1.52 -2.28
N SER A 101 1.47 2.41 -3.25
CA SER A 101 1.01 3.80 -3.25
C SER A 101 1.45 4.53 -1.97
N ASP A 102 0.55 5.13 -1.19
CA ASP A 102 0.86 5.75 0.10
C ASP A 102 1.38 4.74 1.15
N GLY A 103 1.04 3.45 1.04
CA GLY A 103 1.65 2.39 1.83
C GLY A 103 3.14 2.21 1.54
N GLY A 104 3.58 2.43 0.30
CA GLY A 104 4.99 2.45 -0.05
C GLY A 104 5.74 3.65 0.58
N ILE A 105 5.11 4.82 0.65
CA ILE A 105 5.66 5.97 1.37
C ILE A 105 5.78 5.68 2.86
N LEU A 106 4.74 5.09 3.47
CA LEU A 106 4.76 4.66 4.85
C LEU A 106 5.89 3.66 5.13
N GLY A 107 6.14 2.72 4.20
CA GLY A 107 7.26 1.77 4.27
C GLY A 107 8.62 2.46 4.27
N GLN A 108 8.83 3.48 3.43
CA GLN A 108 10.04 4.30 3.40
C GLN A 108 10.24 5.04 4.73
N LEU A 109 9.18 5.65 5.27
CA LEU A 109 9.23 6.35 6.56
C LEU A 109 9.56 5.42 7.71
N TYR A 110 8.92 4.27 7.74
CA TYR A 110 9.20 3.24 8.74
C TYR A 110 10.66 2.80 8.65
N ALA A 111 11.14 2.45 7.44
CA ALA A 111 12.50 1.95 7.22
C ALA A 111 13.60 2.99 7.50
N LYS A 112 13.29 4.30 7.34
CA LYS A 112 14.21 5.38 7.77
C LYS A 112 14.38 5.40 9.29
N LYS A 113 13.32 5.14 10.03
CA LYS A 113 13.31 5.25 11.50
C LYS A 113 13.65 3.94 12.20
N TYR A 114 13.15 2.83 11.68
CA TYR A 114 13.30 1.50 12.23
C TYR A 114 13.90 0.57 11.17
N LYS A 115 14.80 -0.32 11.57
CA LYS A 115 15.39 -1.27 10.63
C LYS A 115 14.38 -2.32 10.19
N VAL A 116 14.44 -2.66 8.90
CA VAL A 116 13.64 -3.71 8.27
C VAL A 116 14.57 -4.69 7.54
N GLY A 117 14.08 -5.90 7.26
CA GLY A 117 14.83 -6.92 6.51
C GLY A 117 14.93 -6.59 5.03
N GLY A 118 13.88 -6.00 4.44
CA GLY A 118 13.80 -5.61 3.03
C GLY A 118 12.61 -4.71 2.75
N LEU A 119 12.59 -4.14 1.54
CA LEU A 119 11.48 -3.32 1.04
C LEU A 119 11.02 -3.81 -0.33
N ILE A 120 9.72 -3.87 -0.52
CA ILE A 120 9.06 -4.12 -1.81
C ILE A 120 8.13 -2.93 -2.05
N MET A 121 8.47 -2.12 -3.05
CA MET A 121 7.77 -0.87 -3.36
C MET A 121 7.00 -1.03 -4.66
N MET A 122 5.67 -0.92 -4.62
CA MET A 122 4.81 -1.10 -5.80
C MET A 122 4.00 0.15 -6.05
N SER A 123 3.98 0.62 -7.31
CA SER A 123 3.15 1.77 -7.72
C SER A 123 3.19 2.92 -6.69
N THR A 124 4.38 3.33 -6.31
CA THR A 124 4.61 4.34 -5.26
C THR A 124 5.66 5.36 -5.68
N VAL A 125 5.80 6.39 -4.89
CA VAL A 125 6.76 7.48 -5.08
C VAL A 125 7.49 7.79 -3.78
N THR A 126 8.48 8.66 -3.85
CA THR A 126 9.14 9.20 -2.65
C THR A 126 8.61 10.60 -2.30
N VAL A 127 8.99 11.11 -1.12
CA VAL A 127 8.44 12.36 -0.55
C VAL A 127 8.75 13.63 -1.36
N ASP A 128 9.75 13.64 -2.21
CA ASP A 128 10.11 14.77 -3.06
C ASP A 128 9.63 14.63 -4.52
N SER A 129 8.67 13.73 -4.76
CA SER A 129 8.03 13.55 -6.06
C SER A 129 7.20 14.77 -6.47
N SER A 130 7.01 14.93 -7.78
CA SER A 130 6.14 15.97 -8.35
C SER A 130 4.68 15.75 -7.93
N TYR A 131 4.26 14.49 -7.81
CA TYR A 131 2.93 14.12 -7.31
C TYR A 131 2.71 14.66 -5.89
N VAL A 132 3.66 14.41 -4.99
CA VAL A 132 3.59 14.92 -3.60
C VAL A 132 3.59 16.46 -3.60
N ALA A 133 4.42 17.10 -4.41
CA ALA A 133 4.44 18.56 -4.55
C ALA A 133 3.11 19.14 -5.07
N ALA A 134 2.49 18.47 -6.05
CA ALA A 134 1.17 18.88 -6.57
C ALA A 134 0.06 18.77 -5.51
N MET A 135 0.09 17.75 -4.67
CA MET A 135 -0.86 17.59 -3.56
C MET A 135 -0.67 18.66 -2.49
N LYS A 136 0.58 19.13 -2.27
CA LYS A 136 0.87 20.26 -1.38
C LYS A 136 0.06 21.51 -1.76
N ASN A 137 -0.01 21.82 -3.02
CA ASN A 137 -0.73 23.00 -3.50
C ASN A 137 -2.26 22.90 -3.31
N LYS A 138 -2.79 21.69 -3.14
CA LYS A 138 -4.23 21.41 -2.90
C LYS A 138 -4.60 21.34 -1.42
N ARG A 139 -3.66 21.42 -0.51
CA ARG A 139 -3.87 21.23 0.93
C ARG A 139 -4.91 22.14 1.58
N PHE A 140 -5.05 23.36 1.05
CA PHE A 140 -6.04 24.32 1.55
C PHE A 140 -7.49 23.83 1.33
N LEU A 141 -7.69 22.85 0.43
CA LEU A 141 -8.97 22.20 0.20
C LEU A 141 -9.28 21.09 1.22
N LEU A 142 -8.26 20.57 1.94
CA LEU A 142 -8.44 19.45 2.86
C LEU A 142 -9.52 19.68 3.94
N PRO A 143 -9.62 20.85 4.60
CA PRO A 143 -10.67 21.10 5.57
C PRO A 143 -12.07 21.02 4.95
N LEU A 144 -12.26 21.54 3.73
CA LEU A 144 -13.50 21.47 2.99
C LEU A 144 -13.84 20.05 2.57
N ILE A 145 -12.84 19.29 2.13
CA ILE A 145 -13.00 17.88 1.78
C ILE A 145 -13.37 17.06 3.02
N LYS A 146 -12.68 17.25 4.15
CA LYS A 146 -12.99 16.59 5.42
C LYS A 146 -14.42 16.88 5.88
N LEU A 147 -14.89 18.11 5.73
CA LEU A 147 -16.25 18.51 6.09
C LEU A 147 -17.30 17.85 5.20
N ASN A 148 -17.02 17.76 3.90
CA ASN A 148 -17.98 17.29 2.91
C ASN A 148 -17.98 15.78 2.71
N ILE A 149 -16.85 15.08 2.89
CA ILE A 149 -16.76 13.66 2.57
C ILE A 149 -17.70 12.79 3.41
N LYS A 150 -17.95 13.20 4.66
CA LYS A 150 -18.95 12.54 5.51
C LYS A 150 -20.40 12.68 5.01
N ARG A 151 -20.65 13.72 4.19
CA ARG A 151 -21.97 14.03 3.62
C ARG A 151 -22.16 13.47 2.21
N VAL A 152 -21.08 13.09 1.55
CA VAL A 152 -21.16 12.52 0.20
C VAL A 152 -21.77 11.14 0.27
N LYS A 153 -22.80 10.88 -0.54
CA LYS A 153 -23.43 9.56 -0.65
C LYS A 153 -22.41 8.54 -1.19
N SER A 154 -22.46 7.31 -0.70
CA SER A 154 -21.55 6.23 -1.10
C SER A 154 -21.53 6.00 -2.61
N GLU A 155 -22.69 6.07 -3.27
CA GLU A 155 -22.79 5.95 -4.73
C GLU A 155 -21.99 7.02 -5.49
N LYS A 156 -21.97 8.25 -5.01
CA LYS A 156 -21.20 9.33 -5.63
C LYS A 156 -19.70 9.14 -5.41
N LEU A 157 -19.26 8.66 -4.24
CA LEU A 157 -17.86 8.30 -3.98
C LEU A 157 -17.42 7.18 -4.90
N LYS A 158 -18.24 6.14 -5.06
CA LYS A 158 -18.02 5.04 -5.99
C LYS A 158 -17.83 5.53 -7.42
N GLU A 159 -18.76 6.34 -7.91
CA GLU A 159 -18.69 6.91 -9.25
C GLU A 159 -17.41 7.75 -9.45
N MET A 160 -17.05 8.59 -8.49
CA MET A 160 -15.83 9.40 -8.55
C MET A 160 -14.57 8.53 -8.59
N LEU A 161 -14.49 7.48 -7.76
CA LEU A 161 -13.34 6.58 -7.71
C LEU A 161 -13.20 5.76 -8.98
N VAL A 162 -14.28 5.11 -9.42
CA VAL A 162 -14.31 4.31 -10.64
C VAL A 162 -13.93 5.16 -11.85
N ASN A 163 -14.46 6.38 -11.96
CA ASN A 163 -14.14 7.29 -13.05
C ASN A 163 -12.68 7.78 -12.99
N ALA A 164 -12.13 8.02 -11.79
CA ALA A 164 -10.73 8.39 -11.64
C ALA A 164 -9.80 7.27 -12.12
N VAL A 165 -10.08 6.01 -11.75
CA VAL A 165 -9.28 4.86 -12.14
C VAL A 165 -9.43 4.51 -13.62
N LYS A 166 -10.66 4.58 -14.17
CA LYS A 166 -10.91 4.31 -15.60
C LYS A 166 -10.07 5.17 -16.55
N LYS A 167 -9.70 6.37 -16.14
CA LYS A 167 -8.84 7.27 -16.93
C LYS A 167 -7.42 6.71 -17.12
N HIS A 168 -7.00 5.80 -16.27
CA HIS A 168 -5.66 5.21 -16.30
C HIS A 168 -5.62 3.84 -16.98
N PHE A 169 -6.78 3.27 -17.36
CA PHE A 169 -6.82 2.05 -18.15
C PHE A 169 -6.40 2.35 -19.59
N ARG A 170 -5.43 1.62 -20.09
CA ARG A 170 -4.92 1.77 -21.48
C ARG A 170 -4.89 0.44 -22.22
N ASN A 171 -4.02 -0.47 -21.79
CA ASN A 171 -3.73 -1.73 -22.50
C ASN A 171 -4.43 -2.95 -21.87
N GLU A 172 -5.14 -2.76 -20.77
CA GLU A 172 -5.81 -3.83 -20.06
C GLU A 172 -6.99 -4.38 -20.85
N THR A 173 -7.24 -5.69 -20.72
CA THR A 173 -8.39 -6.36 -21.36
C THR A 173 -9.72 -5.94 -20.75
N GLY A 174 -10.82 -6.25 -21.44
CA GLY A 174 -12.17 -6.00 -20.90
C GLY A 174 -12.43 -6.74 -19.58
N GLU A 175 -11.91 -7.95 -19.42
CA GLU A 175 -12.04 -8.74 -18.20
C GLU A 175 -11.24 -8.15 -17.05
N GLU A 176 -10.01 -7.71 -17.27
CA GLU A 176 -9.17 -7.06 -16.27
C GLU A 176 -9.80 -5.75 -15.78
N LYS A 177 -10.33 -4.94 -16.71
CA LYS A 177 -11.08 -3.73 -16.36
C LYS A 177 -12.32 -4.04 -15.52
N ALA A 178 -13.08 -5.06 -15.90
CA ALA A 178 -14.27 -5.48 -15.16
C ALA A 178 -13.90 -5.95 -13.74
N TYR A 179 -12.81 -6.71 -13.61
CA TYR A 179 -12.31 -7.15 -12.32
C TYR A 179 -11.87 -5.98 -11.43
N ALA A 180 -11.09 -5.04 -11.97
CA ALA A 180 -10.68 -3.84 -11.23
C ALA A 180 -11.89 -2.99 -10.79
N VAL A 181 -12.91 -2.86 -11.64
CA VAL A 181 -14.15 -2.17 -11.29
C VAL A 181 -14.86 -2.91 -10.15
N SER A 182 -14.97 -4.25 -10.21
CA SER A 182 -15.60 -5.03 -9.14
C SER A 182 -14.87 -4.90 -7.80
N PHE A 183 -13.53 -4.83 -7.83
CA PHE A 183 -12.72 -4.54 -6.65
C PHE A 183 -13.05 -3.16 -6.06
N LEU A 184 -13.05 -2.11 -6.88
CA LEU A 184 -13.36 -0.76 -6.44
C LEU A 184 -14.79 -0.63 -5.90
N GLU A 185 -15.74 -1.27 -6.56
CA GLU A 185 -17.13 -1.30 -6.12
C GLU A 185 -17.30 -1.99 -4.78
N PHE A 186 -16.54 -3.05 -4.54
CA PHE A 186 -16.51 -3.74 -3.25
C PHE A 186 -15.96 -2.85 -2.14
N ILE A 187 -14.79 -2.23 -2.37
CA ILE A 187 -14.12 -1.38 -1.38
C ILE A 187 -14.99 -0.19 -0.95
N VAL A 188 -15.66 0.45 -1.89
CA VAL A 188 -16.46 1.67 -1.59
C VAL A 188 -17.71 1.36 -0.76
N GLN A 189 -18.16 0.11 -0.74
CA GLN A 189 -19.28 -0.29 0.13
C GLN A 189 -18.88 -0.33 1.61
N GLU A 190 -17.59 -0.49 1.93
CA GLU A 190 -17.14 -0.44 3.31
C GLU A 190 -17.15 1.02 3.83
N GLU A 191 -17.77 1.24 4.98
CA GLU A 191 -17.83 2.58 5.60
C GLU A 191 -16.44 3.12 5.94
N SER A 192 -15.51 2.22 6.29
CA SER A 192 -14.09 2.51 6.51
C SER A 192 -13.42 3.20 5.33
N TYR A 193 -13.86 2.95 4.08
CA TYR A 193 -13.30 3.57 2.89
C TYR A 193 -13.33 5.10 2.92
N ARG A 194 -14.36 5.71 3.50
CA ARG A 194 -14.43 7.18 3.65
C ARG A 194 -13.28 7.72 4.47
N TYR A 195 -12.93 7.04 5.54
CA TYR A 195 -11.80 7.39 6.40
C TYR A 195 -10.48 7.12 5.69
N SER A 196 -10.37 6.02 4.97
CA SER A 196 -9.19 5.66 4.18
C SER A 196 -8.86 6.71 3.11
N TYR A 197 -9.87 7.22 2.42
CA TYR A 197 -9.68 8.31 1.45
C TYR A 197 -9.22 9.61 2.12
N LEU A 198 -9.82 9.97 3.25
CA LEU A 198 -9.41 11.13 4.05
C LEU A 198 -7.99 10.98 4.57
N ARG A 199 -7.63 9.78 4.98
CA ARG A 199 -6.29 9.46 5.45
C ARG A 199 -5.27 9.60 4.33
N ALA A 200 -5.48 9.00 3.17
CA ALA A 200 -4.58 9.12 2.03
C ALA A 200 -4.35 10.59 1.63
N MET A 201 -5.40 11.40 1.58
CA MET A 201 -5.26 12.82 1.31
C MET A 201 -4.54 13.58 2.43
N SER A 202 -4.78 13.24 3.70
CA SER A 202 -4.15 13.89 4.84
C SER A 202 -2.70 13.45 5.00
N SER A 203 -2.39 12.16 4.79
CA SER A 203 -1.04 11.63 4.87
C SER A 203 -0.13 12.22 3.80
N THR A 204 -0.65 12.40 2.58
CA THR A 204 0.07 13.11 1.52
C THR A 204 0.35 14.57 1.92
N GLY A 205 -0.60 15.21 2.59
CA GLY A 205 -0.41 16.56 3.14
C GLY A 205 0.62 16.62 4.27
N ASP A 206 0.66 15.63 5.14
CA ASP A 206 1.56 15.55 6.30
C ASP A 206 3.03 15.37 5.90
N ILE A 207 3.29 14.54 4.90
CA ILE A 207 4.60 14.35 4.27
C ILE A 207 5.23 15.69 3.85
N LEU A 208 4.38 16.65 3.49
CA LEU A 208 4.80 17.94 2.95
C LEU A 208 5.19 18.96 4.02
N TYR A 209 4.84 18.72 5.27
CA TYR A 209 4.96 19.74 6.31
C TYR A 209 6.19 19.64 7.22
N GLY A 210 6.94 18.58 7.14
CA GLY A 210 8.03 18.42 8.08
C GLY A 210 8.98 17.28 7.75
N MET A 211 8.91 16.74 6.53
CA MET A 211 9.81 15.66 6.16
C MET A 211 10.97 16.19 5.34
N ASP A 212 12.14 16.01 5.88
CA ASP A 212 13.38 16.10 5.11
C ASP A 212 13.32 15.06 3.97
N ARG A 213 13.88 15.45 2.83
CA ARG A 213 14.09 14.52 1.72
C ARG A 213 14.81 13.28 2.22
N PHE A 214 14.46 12.14 1.66
CA PHE A 214 15.20 10.93 1.95
C PHE A 214 16.58 11.01 1.28
N ALA A 215 17.61 10.69 2.06
CA ALA A 215 18.95 10.54 1.56
C ALA A 215 19.28 9.06 1.34
N LYS A 216 20.15 8.76 0.38
CA LYS A 216 20.62 7.39 0.11
C LYS A 216 21.25 6.73 1.35
N SER A 217 21.86 7.52 2.22
CA SER A 217 22.39 7.07 3.51
C SER A 217 21.33 6.54 4.47
N ASP A 218 20.10 7.02 4.39
CA ASP A 218 19.01 6.57 5.27
C ASP A 218 18.70 5.08 5.07
N PHE A 219 18.94 4.57 3.85
CA PHE A 219 18.63 3.20 3.43
C PHE A 219 19.86 2.37 3.06
N SER A 220 21.08 2.83 3.40
CA SER A 220 22.33 2.14 3.03
C SER A 220 22.39 0.69 3.54
N TYR A 221 21.75 0.40 4.67
CA TYR A 221 21.68 -0.95 5.26
C TYR A 221 20.80 -1.92 4.43
N LEU A 222 19.98 -1.40 3.50
CA LEU A 222 19.15 -2.17 2.57
C LEU A 222 19.81 -2.41 1.21
N ASN A 223 21.13 -2.25 1.10
CA ASN A 223 21.85 -2.47 -0.14
C ASN A 223 21.47 -3.82 -0.79
N GLY A 224 20.90 -3.78 -1.99
CA GLY A 224 20.46 -4.95 -2.75
C GLY A 224 19.23 -5.68 -2.17
N LYS A 225 18.57 -5.13 -1.14
CA LYS A 225 17.39 -5.70 -0.47
C LYS A 225 16.12 -4.87 -0.70
N VAL A 226 16.08 -4.14 -1.79
CA VAL A 226 14.91 -3.35 -2.21
C VAL A 226 14.46 -3.79 -3.59
N LEU A 227 13.18 -4.13 -3.73
CA LEU A 227 12.51 -4.38 -5.01
C LEU A 227 11.57 -3.21 -5.31
N VAL A 228 11.71 -2.63 -6.49
CA VAL A 228 10.82 -1.56 -6.99
C VAL A 228 10.08 -2.08 -8.21
N LEU A 229 8.75 -2.21 -8.11
CA LEU A 229 7.85 -2.64 -9.17
C LEU A 229 7.14 -1.42 -9.73
N ILE A 230 7.45 -1.08 -10.98
CA ILE A 230 6.94 0.12 -11.68
C ILE A 230 5.96 -0.31 -12.75
N PRO A 231 4.67 -0.01 -12.63
CA PRO A 231 3.71 -0.30 -13.70
C PRO A 231 3.99 0.53 -14.96
N GLU A 232 3.80 -0.08 -16.13
CA GLU A 232 3.99 0.56 -17.45
C GLU A 232 3.17 1.84 -17.63
N ASN A 233 1.98 1.84 -17.06
CA ASN A 233 0.97 2.89 -17.23
C ASN A 233 0.49 3.47 -15.88
N ASP A 234 1.41 3.66 -14.93
CA ASP A 234 1.05 4.24 -13.62
C ASP A 234 0.55 5.68 -13.76
N MET A 235 -0.13 6.15 -12.71
CA MET A 235 -0.50 7.55 -12.54
C MET A 235 0.70 8.44 -12.20
N PHE A 236 1.79 7.85 -11.71
CA PHE A 236 3.05 8.53 -11.43
C PHE A 236 3.91 8.62 -12.69
N ASP A 237 4.61 9.73 -12.87
CA ASP A 237 5.49 9.87 -14.01
C ASP A 237 6.84 9.14 -13.83
N LYS A 238 7.55 8.92 -14.94
CA LYS A 238 8.84 8.22 -14.92
C LYS A 238 9.90 8.95 -14.10
N ALA A 239 9.85 10.27 -14.03
CA ALA A 239 10.80 11.06 -13.25
C ALA A 239 10.58 10.85 -11.75
N ASP A 240 9.33 10.72 -11.30
CA ASP A 240 9.02 10.41 -9.91
C ASP A 240 9.40 8.98 -9.54
N SER A 241 9.22 8.03 -10.46
CA SER A 241 9.70 6.65 -10.29
C SER A 241 11.23 6.60 -10.19
N GLN A 242 11.93 7.40 -10.99
CA GLN A 242 13.39 7.49 -10.94
C GLN A 242 13.89 8.06 -9.59
N LYS A 243 13.24 9.10 -9.07
CA LYS A 243 13.55 9.63 -7.72
C LYS A 243 13.42 8.57 -6.63
N LEU A 244 12.37 7.72 -6.73
CA LEU A 244 12.20 6.60 -5.81
C LEU A 244 13.37 5.60 -5.90
N VAL A 245 13.81 5.26 -7.11
CA VAL A 245 14.96 4.35 -7.33
C VAL A 245 16.24 4.96 -6.75
N ASP A 246 16.46 6.26 -6.95
CA ASP A 246 17.70 6.97 -6.60
C ASP A 246 17.98 7.05 -5.09
N ILE A 247 16.95 6.94 -4.25
CA ILE A 247 17.13 6.94 -2.79
C ILE A 247 17.66 5.61 -2.24
N PHE A 248 17.72 4.56 -3.05
CA PHE A 248 18.20 3.24 -2.62
C PHE A 248 19.58 2.90 -3.23
N THR A 249 20.30 2.03 -2.56
CA THR A 249 21.58 1.49 -3.06
C THR A 249 21.36 0.12 -3.69
N ASN A 250 21.67 -0.01 -4.99
CA ASN A 250 21.50 -1.24 -5.76
C ASN A 250 20.07 -1.86 -5.65
N PRO A 251 18.99 -1.09 -5.84
CA PRO A 251 17.65 -1.68 -5.85
C PRO A 251 17.48 -2.57 -7.08
N ILE A 252 16.65 -3.61 -6.95
CA ILE A 252 16.16 -4.37 -8.09
C ILE A 252 14.94 -3.65 -8.62
N VAL A 253 14.97 -3.25 -9.89
CA VAL A 253 13.87 -2.51 -10.53
C VAL A 253 13.25 -3.38 -11.62
N LYS A 254 11.93 -3.47 -11.62
CA LYS A 254 11.15 -4.21 -12.61
C LYS A 254 9.99 -3.37 -13.12
N GLU A 255 9.86 -3.32 -14.45
CA GLU A 255 8.65 -2.81 -15.08
C GLU A 255 7.58 -3.91 -15.04
N CYS A 256 6.36 -3.56 -14.66
CA CYS A 256 5.26 -4.50 -14.49
C CYS A 256 4.07 -4.11 -15.35
N TYR A 257 3.27 -5.11 -15.68
CA TYR A 257 2.05 -4.95 -16.47
C TYR A 257 1.02 -4.04 -15.79
N GLY A 258 0.31 -3.28 -16.61
CA GLY A 258 -0.86 -2.51 -16.24
C GLY A 258 -0.55 -1.12 -15.68
N GLY A 259 -1.55 -0.55 -15.04
CA GLY A 259 -1.47 0.75 -14.36
C GLY A 259 -1.45 0.62 -12.85
N HIS A 260 -1.95 1.66 -12.16
CA HIS A 260 -1.92 1.74 -10.69
C HIS A 260 -2.59 0.55 -9.97
N LEU A 261 -3.60 -0.08 -10.59
CA LEU A 261 -4.24 -1.30 -10.10
C LEU A 261 -3.72 -2.58 -10.77
N GLY A 262 -2.61 -2.54 -11.49
CA GLY A 262 -2.02 -3.70 -12.14
C GLY A 262 -1.81 -4.86 -11.17
N MET A 263 -1.37 -4.55 -9.94
CA MET A 263 -1.16 -5.54 -8.88
C MET A 263 -2.45 -6.23 -8.41
N VAL A 264 -3.61 -5.62 -8.58
CA VAL A 264 -4.92 -6.24 -8.28
C VAL A 264 -5.39 -7.08 -9.47
N MET A 265 -5.30 -6.55 -10.68
CA MET A 265 -5.76 -7.20 -11.91
C MET A 265 -4.93 -8.43 -12.28
N ARG A 266 -3.62 -8.29 -12.19
CA ARG A 266 -2.64 -9.31 -12.58
C ARG A 266 -1.69 -9.62 -11.42
N ALA A 267 -2.28 -9.93 -10.26
CA ALA A 267 -1.53 -10.31 -9.05
C ALA A 267 -0.52 -11.42 -9.32
N ASP A 268 -0.85 -12.36 -10.23
CA ASP A 268 0.02 -13.46 -10.67
C ASP A 268 1.39 -12.98 -11.15
N LEU A 269 1.43 -11.92 -11.95
CA LEU A 269 2.68 -11.37 -12.48
C LEU A 269 3.53 -10.70 -11.40
N TYR A 270 2.87 -9.95 -10.51
CA TYR A 270 3.57 -9.27 -9.40
C TYR A 270 4.08 -10.27 -8.36
N ILE A 271 3.28 -11.28 -8.01
CA ILE A 271 3.66 -12.35 -7.09
C ILE A 271 4.92 -13.04 -7.59
N LYS A 272 4.99 -13.40 -8.88
CA LYS A 272 6.16 -14.03 -9.49
C LYS A 272 7.45 -13.22 -9.32
N GLU A 273 7.40 -11.91 -9.53
CA GLU A 273 8.57 -11.04 -9.34
C GLU A 273 8.98 -10.93 -7.86
N ILE A 274 7.99 -10.90 -6.96
CA ILE A 274 8.23 -10.90 -5.51
C ILE A 274 8.83 -12.23 -5.06
N GLU A 275 8.29 -13.37 -5.50
CA GLU A 275 8.84 -14.71 -5.19
C GLU A 275 10.30 -14.83 -5.61
N LYS A 276 10.60 -14.38 -6.83
CA LYS A 276 11.98 -14.36 -7.32
C LYS A 276 12.88 -13.51 -6.43
N PHE A 277 12.46 -12.29 -6.10
CA PHE A 277 13.21 -11.41 -5.20
C PHE A 277 13.44 -12.04 -3.82
N LEU A 278 12.39 -12.61 -3.22
CA LEU A 278 12.47 -13.25 -1.92
C LEU A 278 13.43 -14.44 -1.93
N SER A 279 13.35 -15.31 -2.94
CA SER A 279 14.21 -16.49 -3.05
C SER A 279 15.70 -16.16 -3.29
N GLU A 280 15.99 -15.00 -3.90
CA GLU A 280 17.37 -14.55 -4.17
C GLU A 280 18.01 -13.80 -2.98
N LYS A 281 17.19 -13.25 -2.06
CA LYS A 281 17.69 -12.30 -1.04
C LYS A 281 17.45 -12.76 0.41
N PHE A 282 16.54 -13.70 0.62
CA PHE A 282 16.12 -14.19 1.95
C PHE A 282 15.99 -15.70 2.00
#